data_27b66886115c38a3ffb1e2363218f802
#
_entry.id   27b66886115c38a3ffb1e2363218f802
#
_cell.length_a   1.000
_cell.length_b   1.000
_cell.length_c   1.000
_cell.angle_alpha   90.00
_cell.angle_beta   90.00
_cell.angle_gamma   90.00
#
_symmetry.space_group_name_H-M   'P 1'
#
loop_
_entity.id
_entity.type
_entity.pdbx_description
1 polymer ?
#
loop_
_entity_poly.entity_id
_entity_poly.type
_entity_poly.pdbx_seq_one_letter_code
_entity_poly.pdbx_strand_id
1 'polypeptide(L)'
;MSTIDRRAYADMFGPTVGDRVRLGDTELWIEVEEDKTTYGEEVKFGGGKVIRDGMGQSQRTSKDAVDVVITNALILDHWGVVKADIGIKEGRIVGVGKAGNPDIQSGVDIVIGPSTEAIAGEGLIATAGGIDAHIHFICPQQV
;
A
#
# COMPACT_ATOMS: atom_id res chain seq x y z
N MET A 1 22.52 15.20 3.53
CA MET A 1 21.22 14.58 3.21
C MET A 1 21.28 14.15 1.77
N SER A 2 21.03 12.88 1.48
CA SER A 2 20.99 12.39 0.09
C SER A 2 19.70 12.85 -0.56
N THR A 3 19.76 13.22 -1.84
CA THR A 3 18.60 13.58 -2.64
C THR A 3 18.34 12.50 -3.68
N ILE A 4 17.09 12.26 -4.00
CA ILE A 4 16.66 11.35 -5.06
C ILE A 4 15.81 12.14 -6.05
N ASP A 5 15.95 11.84 -7.32
CA ASP A 5 15.07 12.38 -8.36
C ASP A 5 13.62 11.91 -8.16
N ARG A 6 12.65 12.80 -8.37
CA ARG A 6 11.23 12.52 -8.13
C ARG A 6 10.71 11.36 -8.97
N ARG A 7 11.15 11.23 -10.21
CA ARG A 7 10.77 10.12 -11.09
C ARG A 7 11.34 8.81 -10.58
N ALA A 8 12.62 8.80 -10.18
CA ALA A 8 13.25 7.62 -9.61
C ALA A 8 12.58 7.19 -8.30
N TYR A 9 12.14 8.14 -7.46
CA TYR A 9 11.34 7.86 -6.27
C TYR A 9 10.00 7.19 -6.63
N ALA A 10 9.25 7.78 -7.57
CA ALA A 10 7.97 7.24 -8.00
C ALA A 10 8.09 5.84 -8.64
N ASP A 11 9.15 5.58 -9.38
CA ASP A 11 9.42 4.26 -9.97
C ASP A 11 9.72 3.20 -8.88
N MET A 12 10.26 3.61 -7.74
CA MET A 12 10.58 2.69 -6.63
C MET A 12 9.43 2.51 -5.64
N PHE A 13 8.75 3.59 -5.28
CA PHE A 13 7.80 3.64 -4.15
C PHE A 13 6.41 4.17 -4.54
N GLY A 14 6.15 4.35 -5.83
CA GLY A 14 4.92 4.95 -6.30
C GLY A 14 4.89 6.48 -6.22
N PRO A 15 3.84 7.10 -6.77
CA PRO A 15 3.68 8.55 -6.75
C PRO A 15 3.52 9.08 -5.32
N THR A 16 3.91 10.34 -5.10
CA THR A 16 3.78 11.04 -3.82
C THR A 16 3.04 12.36 -3.99
N VAL A 17 2.84 13.09 -2.91
CA VAL A 17 2.03 14.32 -2.87
C VAL A 17 2.35 15.28 -4.02
N GLY A 18 1.31 15.69 -4.76
CA GLY A 18 1.38 16.56 -5.93
C GLY A 18 1.75 15.87 -7.23
N ASP A 19 2.06 14.57 -7.22
CA ASP A 19 2.21 13.79 -8.46
C ASP A 19 0.84 13.53 -9.07
N ARG A 20 0.78 13.51 -10.41
CA ARG A 20 -0.42 13.22 -11.17
C ARG A 20 -0.31 11.88 -11.85
N VAL A 21 -1.37 11.09 -11.72
CA VAL A 21 -1.48 9.77 -12.31
C VAL A 21 -2.72 9.71 -13.20
N ARG A 22 -2.56 9.17 -14.40
CA ARG A 22 -3.69 8.94 -15.30
C ARG A 22 -4.52 7.76 -14.78
N LEU A 23 -5.83 7.94 -14.74
CA LEU A 23 -6.75 6.92 -14.27
C LEU A 23 -7.08 5.94 -15.42
N GLY A 24 -6.29 4.87 -15.51
CA GLY A 24 -6.43 3.86 -16.54
C GLY A 24 -6.31 4.44 -17.95
N ASP A 25 -7.16 4.01 -18.88
CA ASP A 25 -7.23 4.49 -20.26
C ASP A 25 -8.15 5.70 -20.46
N THR A 26 -8.60 6.30 -19.36
CA THR A 26 -9.44 7.51 -19.40
C THR A 26 -8.61 8.77 -19.63
N GLU A 27 -9.27 9.91 -19.86
CA GLU A 27 -8.62 11.23 -19.87
C GLU A 27 -8.55 11.89 -18.50
N LEU A 28 -8.97 11.16 -17.44
CA LEU A 28 -8.95 11.65 -16.08
C LEU A 28 -7.56 11.53 -15.46
N TRP A 29 -7.15 12.57 -14.78
CA TRP A 29 -5.93 12.61 -13.98
C TRP A 29 -6.27 12.81 -12.53
N ILE A 30 -5.70 11.99 -11.67
CA ILE A 30 -5.80 12.13 -10.22
C ILE A 30 -4.49 12.69 -9.69
N GLU A 31 -4.56 13.53 -8.69
CA GLU A 31 -3.40 14.12 -8.00
C GLU A 31 -3.32 13.58 -6.58
N VAL A 32 -2.14 13.14 -6.15
CA VAL A 32 -1.93 12.63 -4.80
C VAL A 32 -2.01 13.77 -3.81
N GLU A 33 -2.96 13.69 -2.88
CA GLU A 33 -3.26 14.73 -1.89
C GLU A 33 -2.49 14.53 -0.59
N GLU A 34 -2.28 13.26 -0.20
CA GLU A 34 -1.62 12.88 1.04
C GLU A 34 -0.71 11.66 0.82
N ASP A 35 0.41 11.61 1.54
CA ASP A 35 1.28 10.44 1.66
C ASP A 35 1.41 10.08 3.14
N LYS A 36 0.88 8.92 3.53
CA LYS A 36 0.92 8.41 4.91
C LYS A 36 2.20 7.65 5.23
N THR A 37 3.05 7.43 4.23
CA THR A 37 4.38 6.82 4.45
C THR A 37 5.39 7.88 4.91
N THR A 38 6.58 7.46 5.31
CA THR A 38 7.66 8.38 5.70
C THR A 38 8.80 8.23 4.70
N TYR A 39 9.22 9.33 4.09
CA TYR A 39 10.30 9.32 3.11
C TYR A 39 11.60 8.77 3.69
N GLY A 40 12.12 7.72 3.05
CA GLY A 40 13.31 7.01 3.47
C GLY A 40 13.05 5.84 4.42
N GLU A 41 11.79 5.62 4.81
CA GLU A 41 11.36 4.50 5.67
C GLU A 41 10.29 3.64 4.99
N GLU A 42 10.05 3.84 3.69
CA GLU A 42 9.07 3.07 2.93
C GLU A 42 9.41 1.59 2.95
N VAL A 43 8.42 0.77 3.22
CA VAL A 43 8.58 -0.69 3.22
C VAL A 43 8.43 -1.23 1.81
N LYS A 44 9.32 -2.15 1.44
CA LYS A 44 9.30 -2.85 0.16
C LYS A 44 9.87 -4.24 0.32
N PHE A 45 9.20 -5.23 -0.26
CA PHE A 45 9.68 -6.61 -0.28
C PHE A 45 10.56 -6.88 -1.50
N GLY A 46 11.57 -7.74 -1.32
CA GLY A 46 12.46 -8.19 -2.38
C GLY A 46 13.90 -8.38 -1.90
N GLY A 47 14.74 -8.96 -2.75
CA GLY A 47 16.14 -9.18 -2.46
C GLY A 47 16.87 -7.88 -2.11
N GLY A 48 17.44 -7.82 -0.91
CA GLY A 48 18.12 -6.62 -0.40
C GLY A 48 17.23 -5.42 -0.07
N LYS A 49 15.89 -5.60 -0.05
CA LYS A 49 14.93 -4.54 0.29
C LYS A 49 14.66 -4.47 1.80
N VAL A 50 13.85 -3.48 2.20
CA VAL A 50 13.65 -3.11 3.61
C VAL A 50 12.87 -4.16 4.41
N ILE A 51 11.89 -4.86 3.79
CA ILE A 51 11.14 -5.91 4.49
C ILE A 51 12.03 -7.14 4.67
N ARG A 52 12.73 -7.16 5.77
CA ARG A 52 13.54 -8.26 6.29
C ARG A 52 13.76 -8.09 7.78
N ASP A 53 14.14 -9.18 8.43
CA ASP A 53 14.28 -9.26 9.88
C ASP A 53 15.17 -8.16 10.46
N GLY A 54 14.68 -7.52 11.51
CA GLY A 54 15.37 -6.42 12.20
C GLY A 54 15.43 -5.09 11.42
N MET A 55 14.77 -5.02 10.26
CA MET A 55 14.58 -3.79 9.49
C MET A 55 13.09 -3.44 9.40
N GLY A 56 12.48 -3.41 8.24
CA GLY A 56 11.04 -3.16 8.10
C GLY A 56 10.15 -4.31 8.59
N GLN A 57 10.71 -5.47 8.87
CA GLN A 57 10.05 -6.60 9.51
C GLN A 57 10.42 -6.68 10.98
N SER A 58 9.43 -6.69 11.86
CA SER A 58 9.60 -6.89 13.30
C SER A 58 9.66 -8.36 13.68
N GLN A 59 9.99 -8.63 14.96
CA GLN A 59 9.94 -9.97 15.55
C GLN A 59 8.54 -10.31 16.11
N ARG A 60 7.53 -9.50 15.80
CA ARG A 60 6.16 -9.72 16.28
C ARG A 60 5.58 -10.98 15.66
N THR A 61 4.85 -11.74 16.48
CA THR A 61 4.19 -12.96 16.00
C THR A 61 2.96 -12.64 15.15
N SER A 62 2.41 -13.67 14.50
CA SER A 62 1.16 -13.55 13.75
C SER A 62 -0.02 -13.01 14.56
N LYS A 63 0.04 -13.03 15.88
CA LYS A 63 -0.98 -12.43 16.74
C LYS A 63 -1.00 -10.90 16.63
N ASP A 64 0.17 -10.28 16.57
CA ASP A 64 0.36 -8.83 16.65
C ASP A 64 0.74 -8.20 15.31
N ALA A 65 1.05 -9.01 14.30
CA ALA A 65 1.35 -8.58 12.93
C ALA A 65 0.16 -8.84 11.99
N VAL A 66 0.10 -8.11 10.88
CA VAL A 66 -0.89 -8.35 9.83
C VAL A 66 -0.57 -9.63 9.05
N ASP A 67 -1.59 -10.24 8.43
CA ASP A 67 -1.41 -11.43 7.59
C ASP A 67 -0.88 -11.04 6.21
N VAL A 68 -1.40 -9.92 5.67
CA VAL A 68 -0.99 -9.37 4.38
C VAL A 68 -0.79 -7.87 4.50
N VAL A 69 0.25 -7.36 3.84
CA VAL A 69 0.46 -5.93 3.64
C VAL A 69 0.54 -5.63 2.14
N ILE A 70 -0.22 -4.62 1.68
CA ILE A 70 -0.04 -4.05 0.34
C ILE A 70 0.78 -2.79 0.53
N THR A 71 1.97 -2.74 -0.06
CA THR A 71 2.93 -1.66 0.17
C THR A 71 2.77 -0.52 -0.83
N ASN A 72 2.89 0.73 -0.38
CA ASN A 72 2.96 1.94 -1.21
C ASN A 72 1.83 2.03 -2.26
N ALA A 73 0.60 1.67 -1.89
CA ALA A 73 -0.55 1.72 -2.78
C ALA A 73 -1.02 3.16 -2.99
N LEU A 74 -1.41 3.50 -4.23
CA LEU A 74 -2.16 4.71 -4.52
C LEU A 74 -3.65 4.41 -4.32
N ILE A 75 -4.24 4.93 -3.25
CA ILE A 75 -5.63 4.68 -2.88
C ILE A 75 -6.50 5.80 -3.43
N LEU A 76 -7.51 5.43 -4.21
CA LEU A 76 -8.56 6.32 -4.68
C LEU A 76 -9.87 5.96 -4.01
N ASP A 77 -10.34 6.80 -3.11
CA ASP A 77 -11.59 6.59 -2.37
C ASP A 77 -12.36 7.91 -2.24
N HIS A 78 -13.57 7.86 -1.66
CA HIS A 78 -14.45 9.01 -1.46
C HIS A 78 -13.84 10.12 -0.58
N TRP A 79 -12.86 9.79 0.23
CA TRP A 79 -12.17 10.72 1.13
C TRP A 79 -10.87 11.29 0.56
N GLY A 80 -10.46 10.89 -0.65
CA GLY A 80 -9.31 11.48 -1.33
C GLY A 80 -8.46 10.52 -2.13
N VAL A 81 -7.34 11.03 -2.61
CA VAL A 81 -6.30 10.31 -3.34
C VAL A 81 -5.04 10.25 -2.48
N VAL A 82 -4.75 9.10 -1.90
CA VAL A 82 -3.75 8.97 -0.85
C VAL A 82 -2.79 7.83 -1.15
N LYS A 83 -1.49 8.07 -0.97
CA LYS A 83 -0.51 7.00 -0.90
C LYS A 83 -0.43 6.46 0.51
N ALA A 84 -0.57 5.15 0.67
CA ALA A 84 -0.44 4.47 1.95
C ALA A 84 -0.16 2.99 1.77
N ASP A 85 0.24 2.34 2.86
CA ASP A 85 0.22 0.88 2.97
C ASP A 85 -1.16 0.44 3.47
N ILE A 86 -1.57 -0.78 3.09
CA ILE A 86 -2.85 -1.38 3.51
C ILE A 86 -2.55 -2.68 4.26
N GLY A 87 -2.99 -2.76 5.51
CA GLY A 87 -2.87 -3.95 6.35
C GLY A 87 -4.14 -4.79 6.35
N ILE A 88 -4.00 -6.10 6.15
CA ILE A 88 -5.10 -7.05 6.13
C ILE A 88 -4.84 -8.11 7.21
N LYS A 89 -5.85 -8.38 8.02
CA LYS A 89 -5.85 -9.39 9.08
C LYS A 89 -7.15 -10.17 9.03
N GLU A 90 -7.07 -11.50 9.03
CA GLU A 90 -8.25 -12.38 8.99
C GLU A 90 -9.24 -12.01 7.86
N GLY A 91 -8.69 -11.67 6.69
CA GLY A 91 -9.48 -11.27 5.50
C GLY A 91 -10.14 -9.89 5.57
N ARG A 92 -9.78 -9.05 6.55
CA ARG A 92 -10.32 -7.70 6.72
C ARG A 92 -9.23 -6.65 6.67
N ILE A 93 -9.50 -5.50 6.09
CA ILE A 93 -8.63 -4.33 6.18
C ILE A 93 -8.67 -3.84 7.64
N VAL A 94 -7.50 -3.83 8.29
CA VAL A 94 -7.33 -3.41 9.68
C VAL A 94 -6.57 -2.10 9.82
N GLY A 95 -5.94 -1.63 8.75
CA GLY A 95 -5.23 -0.36 8.74
C GLY A 95 -4.95 0.15 7.33
N VAL A 96 -4.97 1.47 7.19
CA VAL A 96 -4.49 2.22 6.04
C VAL A 96 -3.58 3.31 6.59
N GLY A 97 -2.26 3.21 6.34
CA GLY A 97 -1.30 4.10 6.95
C GLY A 97 0.14 3.68 6.63
N LYS A 98 1.02 3.78 7.61
CA LYS A 98 2.43 3.40 7.49
C LYS A 98 2.64 1.97 8.00
N ALA A 99 3.13 1.10 7.13
CA ALA A 99 3.57 -0.22 7.53
C ALA A 99 5.05 -0.24 7.93
N GLY A 100 5.43 -1.18 8.80
CA GLY A 100 6.83 -1.34 9.17
C GLY A 100 7.07 -2.08 10.47
N ASN A 101 8.23 -1.78 11.03
CA ASN A 101 8.72 -2.32 12.29
C ASN A 101 8.66 -1.24 13.39
N PRO A 102 7.71 -1.32 14.32
CA PRO A 102 7.56 -0.30 15.37
C PRO A 102 8.73 -0.25 16.35
N ASP A 103 9.61 -1.26 16.34
CA ASP A 103 10.76 -1.28 17.28
C ASP A 103 11.89 -0.35 16.80
N ILE A 104 11.90 0.04 15.51
CA ILE A 104 12.92 0.92 14.93
C ILE A 104 12.37 2.10 14.13
N GLN A 105 11.08 2.09 13.79
CA GLN A 105 10.41 3.13 13.01
C GLN A 105 9.29 3.76 13.85
N SER A 106 9.19 5.07 13.82
CA SER A 106 8.09 5.79 14.48
C SER A 106 6.85 5.85 13.59
N GLY A 107 5.67 5.98 14.22
CA GLY A 107 4.40 6.19 13.51
C GLY A 107 3.95 4.99 12.68
N VAL A 108 4.35 3.77 13.06
CA VAL A 108 3.91 2.54 12.40
C VAL A 108 2.49 2.20 12.84
N ASP A 109 1.57 2.18 11.88
CA ASP A 109 0.16 1.78 12.07
C ASP A 109 -0.05 0.30 11.78
N ILE A 110 0.76 -0.26 10.88
CA ILE A 110 0.61 -1.62 10.33
C ILE A 110 1.89 -2.39 10.62
N VAL A 111 1.83 -3.33 11.54
CA VAL A 111 3.01 -4.10 11.97
C VAL A 111 3.28 -5.23 11.00
N ILE A 112 4.49 -5.27 10.43
CA ILE A 112 4.99 -6.36 9.60
C ILE A 112 5.75 -7.36 10.48
N GLY A 113 5.37 -8.62 10.41
CA GLY A 113 6.02 -9.73 11.09
C GLY A 113 6.55 -10.80 10.12
N PRO A 114 7.20 -11.86 10.64
CA PRO A 114 7.76 -12.93 9.80
C PRO A 114 6.74 -13.70 8.97
N SER A 115 5.47 -13.71 9.40
CA SER A 115 4.37 -14.40 8.72
C SER A 115 3.57 -13.49 7.78
N THR A 116 3.93 -12.21 7.67
CA THR A 116 3.22 -11.25 6.83
C THR A 116 3.59 -11.48 5.37
N GLU A 117 2.59 -11.72 4.53
CA GLU A 117 2.74 -11.69 3.07
C GLU A 117 2.78 -10.24 2.58
N ALA A 118 3.70 -9.92 1.68
CA ALA A 118 3.81 -8.58 1.10
C ALA A 118 3.40 -8.57 -0.37
N ILE A 119 2.46 -7.70 -0.70
CA ILE A 119 2.00 -7.43 -2.06
C ILE A 119 2.50 -6.04 -2.47
N ALA A 120 3.22 -5.96 -3.58
CA ALA A 120 3.69 -4.68 -4.11
C ALA A 120 2.52 -3.87 -4.67
N GLY A 121 2.25 -2.72 -4.07
CA GLY A 121 1.24 -1.76 -4.51
C GLY A 121 1.82 -0.62 -5.35
N GLU A 122 3.13 -0.56 -5.48
CA GLU A 122 3.82 0.47 -6.25
C GLU A 122 3.39 0.43 -7.72
N GLY A 123 2.92 1.57 -8.22
CA GLY A 123 2.42 1.69 -9.59
C GLY A 123 1.01 1.14 -9.81
N LEU A 124 0.32 0.69 -8.76
CA LEU A 124 -1.06 0.23 -8.79
C LEU A 124 -1.99 1.22 -8.09
N ILE A 125 -3.24 1.24 -8.54
CA ILE A 125 -4.31 2.01 -7.92
C ILE A 125 -5.24 1.05 -7.17
N ALA A 126 -5.44 1.29 -5.88
CA ALA A 126 -6.38 0.56 -5.06
C ALA A 126 -7.70 1.34 -4.96
N THR A 127 -8.80 0.70 -5.28
CA THR A 127 -10.15 1.27 -5.16
C THR A 127 -11.03 0.33 -4.34
N ALA A 128 -12.17 0.84 -3.84
CA ALA A 128 -13.22 -0.02 -3.34
C ALA A 128 -13.69 -0.99 -4.44
N GLY A 129 -14.09 -2.19 -4.04
CA GLY A 129 -14.66 -3.18 -4.96
C GLY A 129 -15.96 -2.69 -5.57
N GLY A 130 -16.22 -3.06 -6.82
CA GLY A 130 -17.50 -2.79 -7.48
C GLY A 130 -18.62 -3.59 -6.85
N ILE A 131 -19.78 -2.95 -6.63
CA ILE A 131 -21.01 -3.60 -6.22
C ILE A 131 -22.03 -3.41 -7.34
N ASP A 132 -22.49 -4.52 -7.94
CA ASP A 132 -23.60 -4.49 -8.86
C ASP A 132 -24.89 -4.81 -8.10
N ALA A 133 -25.76 -3.82 -7.95
CA ALA A 133 -27.03 -3.96 -7.23
C ALA A 133 -28.15 -4.58 -8.09
N HIS A 134 -27.92 -4.76 -9.39
CA HIS A 134 -28.88 -5.33 -10.32
C HIS A 134 -28.18 -6.12 -11.42
N ILE A 135 -27.97 -7.40 -11.18
CA ILE A 135 -27.32 -8.30 -12.13
C ILE A 135 -28.26 -9.43 -12.59
N HIS A 136 -28.16 -9.78 -13.86
CA HIS A 136 -28.77 -10.98 -14.42
C HIS A 136 -27.70 -12.02 -14.67
N PHE A 137 -27.73 -13.13 -13.94
CA PHE A 137 -26.82 -14.26 -14.15
C PHE A 137 -27.21 -15.01 -15.42
N ILE A 138 -26.73 -14.54 -16.56
CA ILE A 138 -27.04 -15.10 -17.88
C ILE A 138 -26.05 -16.18 -18.35
N CYS A 139 -24.98 -16.38 -17.61
CA CYS A 139 -24.00 -17.43 -17.88
C CYS A 139 -23.37 -17.95 -16.56
N PRO A 140 -22.91 -19.23 -16.53
CA PRO A 140 -22.32 -19.82 -15.33
C PRO A 140 -21.09 -19.12 -14.79
N GLN A 141 -20.37 -18.37 -15.63
CA GLN A 141 -19.18 -17.63 -15.23
C GLN A 141 -19.46 -16.42 -14.35
N GLN A 142 -20.71 -16.05 -14.19
CA GLN A 142 -21.16 -14.92 -13.36
C GLN A 142 -21.67 -15.36 -11.97
N VAL A 143 -21.61 -16.67 -11.68
CA VAL A 143 -22.09 -17.25 -10.40
C VAL A 143 -20.93 -17.45 -9.43
#